data_a4815bf81265da5e7964f394e33c7811
#
_entry.id   a4815bf81265da5e7964f394e33c7811
#
_cell.length_a   1.000
_cell.length_b   1.000
_cell.length_c   1.000
_cell.angle_alpha   90.00
_cell.angle_beta   90.00
_cell.angle_gamma   90.00
#
_symmetry.space_group_name_H-M   'P 1'
#
loop_
_entity.id
_entity.type
_entity.pdbx_description
1 polymer ?
#
loop_
_entity_poly.entity_id
_entity_poly.type
_entity_poly.pdbx_seq_one_letter_code
_entity_poly.pdbx_strand_id
1 'polypeptide(L)'
;ALRHGTQAHRFAAWLYVLGASVSYALVVWIMGQSGQLLLGVPAVAKFAPWVCAAYLLWLAWRVASAPVVSSDPEAIQTPAASAPLHPVRAFLQGAMVQSLNPKAWLVALSGVGMFVLPLTAHGVTLQSALAWFCGVSLVACFTGVGCWTLLGKALARWLQTPRRQRLFNRVLAAVLAASVLGVVA
;
A
#
# COMPACT_ATOMS: atom_id res chain seq x y z
N ALA A 1 24.89 -8.31 23.10
CA ALA A 1 23.54 -7.68 23.30
C ALA A 1 23.12 -6.82 22.09
N LEU A 2 23.96 -5.90 21.57
CA LEU A 2 23.63 -5.00 20.44
C LEU A 2 23.34 -5.74 19.12
N ARG A 3 24.07 -6.81 18.77
CA ARG A 3 23.84 -7.60 17.56
C ARG A 3 22.47 -8.32 17.55
N HIS A 4 22.02 -8.81 18.69
CA HIS A 4 20.72 -9.51 18.80
C HIS A 4 19.54 -8.55 18.69
N GLY A 5 19.65 -7.33 19.24
CA GLY A 5 18.61 -6.30 19.10
C GLY A 5 18.40 -5.87 17.65
N THR A 6 19.48 -5.66 16.89
CA THR A 6 19.36 -5.25 15.47
C THR A 6 18.80 -6.35 14.57
N GLN A 7 19.06 -7.63 14.86
CA GLN A 7 18.50 -8.75 14.12
C GLN A 7 17.00 -8.94 14.42
N ALA A 8 16.60 -8.83 15.69
CA ALA A 8 15.18 -8.90 16.09
C ALA A 8 14.36 -7.78 15.43
N HIS A 9 14.89 -6.56 15.36
CA HIS A 9 14.24 -5.45 14.67
C HIS A 9 14.10 -5.69 13.15
N ARG A 10 15.10 -6.28 12.51
CA ARG A 10 15.04 -6.61 11.08
C ARG A 10 14.01 -7.71 10.82
N PHE A 11 13.96 -8.73 11.64
CA PHE A 11 13.00 -9.82 11.52
C PHE A 11 11.56 -9.31 11.71
N ALA A 12 11.29 -8.50 12.73
CA ALA A 12 9.99 -7.88 12.93
C ALA A 12 9.56 -6.98 11.74
N ALA A 13 10.51 -6.24 11.14
CA ALA A 13 10.23 -5.44 9.96
C ALA A 13 9.82 -6.30 8.75
N TRP A 14 10.48 -7.44 8.51
CA TRP A 14 10.09 -8.37 7.45
C TRP A 14 8.75 -9.05 7.71
N LEU A 15 8.44 -9.36 8.97
CA LEU A 15 7.12 -9.89 9.33
C LEU A 15 6.01 -8.86 9.12
N TYR A 16 6.27 -7.59 9.37
CA TYR A 16 5.34 -6.51 9.03
C TYR A 16 5.09 -6.45 7.51
N VAL A 17 6.16 -6.48 6.69
CA VAL A 17 6.06 -6.52 5.21
C VAL A 17 5.25 -7.72 4.75
N LEU A 18 5.53 -8.90 5.32
CA LEU A 18 4.80 -10.12 5.01
C LEU A 18 3.31 -10.02 5.39
N GLY A 19 3.01 -9.50 6.58
CA GLY A 19 1.65 -9.27 7.04
C GLY A 19 0.86 -8.34 6.11
N ALA A 20 1.47 -7.23 5.70
CA ALA A 20 0.86 -6.31 4.74
C ALA A 20 0.60 -6.98 3.38
N SER A 21 1.55 -7.76 2.89
CA SER A 21 1.46 -8.41 1.57
C SER A 21 0.42 -9.51 1.53
N VAL A 22 0.39 -10.36 2.55
CA VAL A 22 -0.61 -11.43 2.69
C VAL A 22 -2.01 -10.83 2.83
N SER A 23 -2.16 -9.80 3.66
CA SER A 23 -3.43 -9.09 3.83
C SER A 23 -3.89 -8.44 2.51
N TYR A 24 -2.99 -7.86 1.73
CA TYR A 24 -3.35 -7.30 0.43
C TYR A 24 -3.81 -8.37 -0.56
N ALA A 25 -3.12 -9.50 -0.63
CA ALA A 25 -3.55 -10.63 -1.46
C ALA A 25 -4.94 -11.15 -1.04
N LEU A 26 -5.24 -11.18 0.26
CA LEU A 26 -6.56 -11.52 0.78
C LEU A 26 -7.63 -10.49 0.36
N VAL A 27 -7.33 -9.19 0.43
CA VAL A 27 -8.22 -8.13 -0.05
C VAL A 27 -8.50 -8.30 -1.55
N VAL A 28 -7.47 -8.59 -2.37
CA VAL A 28 -7.63 -8.87 -3.79
C VAL A 28 -8.52 -10.11 -4.02
N TRP A 29 -8.31 -11.17 -3.26
CA TRP A 29 -9.13 -12.37 -3.34
C TRP A 29 -10.60 -12.11 -2.99
N ILE A 30 -10.86 -11.40 -1.89
CA ILE A 30 -12.22 -11.03 -1.47
C ILE A 30 -12.87 -10.16 -2.55
N MET A 31 -12.16 -9.15 -3.07
CA MET A 31 -12.67 -8.30 -4.14
C MET A 31 -12.90 -9.07 -5.44
N GLY A 32 -12.09 -10.08 -5.72
CA GLY A 32 -12.26 -10.93 -6.88
C GLY A 32 -13.50 -11.83 -6.79
N GLN A 33 -13.77 -12.39 -5.62
CA GLN A 33 -14.96 -13.22 -5.42
C GLN A 33 -16.26 -12.41 -5.39
N SER A 34 -16.22 -11.23 -4.76
CA SER A 34 -17.37 -10.33 -4.65
C SER A 34 -17.45 -9.30 -5.79
N GLY A 35 -16.35 -9.08 -6.50
CA GLY A 35 -16.23 -8.02 -7.50
C GLY A 35 -17.19 -8.19 -8.67
N GLN A 36 -17.49 -9.41 -9.09
CA GLN A 36 -18.50 -9.66 -10.14
C GLN A 36 -19.89 -9.18 -9.70
N LEU A 37 -20.25 -9.42 -8.45
CA LEU A 37 -21.51 -8.93 -7.87
C LEU A 37 -21.50 -7.41 -7.74
N LEU A 38 -20.41 -6.83 -7.26
CA LEU A 38 -20.25 -5.39 -7.07
C LEU A 38 -20.18 -4.63 -8.41
N LEU A 39 -19.40 -5.13 -9.38
CA LEU A 39 -19.28 -4.53 -10.71
C LEU A 39 -20.51 -4.78 -11.58
N GLY A 40 -21.30 -5.80 -11.26
CA GLY A 40 -22.64 -6.03 -11.85
C GLY A 40 -23.68 -4.96 -11.44
N VAL A 41 -23.39 -4.17 -10.39
CA VAL A 41 -24.22 -3.03 -10.01
C VAL A 41 -23.77 -1.80 -10.84
N PRO A 42 -24.60 -1.28 -11.78
CA PRO A 42 -24.18 -0.21 -12.70
C PRO A 42 -23.70 1.06 -11.97
N ALA A 43 -24.25 1.35 -10.80
CA ALA A 43 -23.82 2.46 -9.96
C ALA A 43 -22.38 2.27 -9.45
N VAL A 44 -22.02 1.07 -9.00
CA VAL A 44 -20.66 0.77 -8.51
C VAL A 44 -19.66 0.88 -9.65
N ALA A 45 -19.94 0.25 -10.79
CA ALA A 45 -19.06 0.31 -11.96
C ALA A 45 -18.83 1.76 -12.42
N LYS A 46 -19.87 2.60 -12.40
CA LYS A 46 -19.82 3.99 -12.82
C LYS A 46 -19.08 4.90 -11.82
N PHE A 47 -19.31 4.72 -10.52
CA PHE A 47 -18.82 5.67 -9.51
C PHE A 47 -17.53 5.23 -8.82
N ALA A 48 -17.16 3.94 -8.79
CA ALA A 48 -15.94 3.47 -8.14
C ALA A 48 -14.66 4.15 -8.65
N PRO A 49 -14.43 4.35 -9.97
CA PRO A 49 -13.26 5.07 -10.46
C PRO A 49 -13.20 6.51 -9.95
N TRP A 50 -14.34 7.22 -9.91
CA TRP A 50 -14.41 8.60 -9.44
C TRP A 50 -14.16 8.73 -7.95
N VAL A 51 -14.67 7.80 -7.14
CA VAL A 51 -14.38 7.74 -5.70
C VAL A 51 -12.89 7.46 -5.48
N CYS A 52 -12.30 6.55 -6.25
CA CYS A 52 -10.87 6.27 -6.21
C CYS A 52 -10.04 7.51 -6.59
N ALA A 53 -10.40 8.19 -7.66
CA ALA A 53 -9.76 9.42 -8.14
C ALA A 53 -9.83 10.53 -7.07
N ALA A 54 -11.01 10.77 -6.51
CA ALA A 54 -11.22 11.76 -5.45
C ALA A 54 -10.37 11.44 -4.20
N TYR A 55 -10.31 10.19 -3.79
CA TYR A 55 -9.48 9.75 -2.67
C TYR A 55 -7.98 9.94 -2.96
N LEU A 56 -7.50 9.62 -4.16
CA LEU A 56 -6.10 9.82 -4.55
C LEU A 56 -5.73 11.30 -4.58
N LEU A 57 -6.61 12.18 -5.08
CA LEU A 57 -6.41 13.62 -5.08
C LEU A 57 -6.40 14.19 -3.66
N TRP A 58 -7.32 13.74 -2.79
CA TRP A 58 -7.31 14.11 -1.38
C TRP A 58 -6.01 13.68 -0.70
N LEU A 59 -5.52 12.46 -0.96
CA LEU A 59 -4.27 11.96 -0.42
C LEU A 59 -3.07 12.77 -0.96
N ALA A 60 -3.06 13.10 -2.25
CA ALA A 60 -2.03 13.94 -2.88
C ALA A 60 -1.98 15.33 -2.21
N TRP A 61 -3.15 15.95 -2.01
CA TRP A 61 -3.24 17.23 -1.31
C TRP A 61 -2.74 17.12 0.14
N ARG A 62 -3.12 16.09 0.86
CA ARG A 62 -2.69 15.85 2.24
C ARG A 62 -1.18 15.65 2.34
N VAL A 63 -0.57 14.92 1.42
CA VAL A 63 0.89 14.74 1.35
C VAL A 63 1.60 16.05 1.01
N ALA A 64 1.09 16.82 0.04
CA ALA A 64 1.65 18.12 -0.33
C ALA A 64 1.59 19.14 0.81
N SER A 65 0.51 19.09 1.61
CA SER A 65 0.25 20.00 2.73
C SER A 65 0.84 19.51 4.06
N ALA A 66 1.52 18.37 4.07
CA ALA A 66 2.11 17.82 5.29
C ALA A 66 3.15 18.80 5.87
N PRO A 67 3.07 19.12 7.18
CA PRO A 67 4.02 20.01 7.82
C PRO A 67 5.43 19.42 7.73
N VAL A 68 6.39 20.28 7.45
CA VAL A 68 7.80 19.90 7.44
C VAL A 68 8.28 19.87 8.89
N VAL A 69 8.59 18.70 9.37
CA VAL A 69 9.09 18.52 10.74
C VAL A 69 10.51 19.10 10.80
N SER A 70 10.72 20.11 11.65
CA SER A 70 12.04 20.60 12.01
C SER A 70 12.84 19.45 12.60
N SER A 71 14.11 19.38 12.24
CA SER A 71 15.03 18.27 12.54
C SER A 71 15.32 18.11 14.02
N ASP A 72 14.35 17.69 14.80
CA ASP A 72 14.60 17.11 16.10
C ASP A 72 14.82 15.60 15.91
N PRO A 73 16.03 15.09 16.15
CA PRO A 73 16.33 13.66 15.97
C PRO A 73 15.42 12.75 16.82
N GLU A 74 14.82 13.28 17.87
CA GLU A 74 13.89 12.56 18.75
C GLU A 74 12.45 12.50 18.18
N ALA A 75 12.05 13.43 17.32
CA ALA A 75 10.70 13.48 16.76
C ALA A 75 10.46 12.47 15.60
N ILE A 76 11.51 11.84 15.08
CA ILE A 76 11.41 10.78 14.06
C ILE A 76 11.27 9.39 14.70
N GLN A 77 11.08 9.34 15.99
CA GLN A 77 10.62 8.11 16.64
C GLN A 77 9.15 7.91 16.26
N THR A 78 8.91 7.19 15.17
CA THR A 78 7.63 6.48 15.03
C THR A 78 7.37 5.75 16.35
N PRO A 79 6.18 5.83 16.96
CA PRO A 79 5.88 5.17 18.24
C PRO A 79 6.17 3.66 18.29
N ALA A 80 6.56 3.08 17.15
CA ALA A 80 6.94 1.68 17.00
C ALA A 80 8.42 1.37 17.30
N ALA A 81 9.28 2.36 17.61
CA ALA A 81 10.73 2.12 17.69
C ALA A 81 11.24 1.80 19.12
N SER A 82 10.41 1.83 20.15
CA SER A 82 10.86 1.80 21.53
C SER A 82 10.70 0.48 22.30
N ALA A 83 10.16 -0.58 21.69
CA ALA A 83 10.18 -1.93 22.27
C ALA A 83 10.40 -2.97 21.17
N PRO A 84 11.10 -4.09 21.44
CA PRO A 84 11.17 -5.19 20.49
C PRO A 84 9.75 -5.69 20.24
N LEU A 85 9.19 -5.34 19.08
CA LEU A 85 7.86 -5.78 18.70
C LEU A 85 7.86 -7.31 18.65
N HIS A 86 6.98 -7.91 19.43
CA HIS A 86 6.75 -9.35 19.33
C HIS A 86 6.43 -9.71 17.87
N PRO A 87 7.04 -10.76 17.29
CA PRO A 87 6.91 -11.12 15.87
C PRO A 87 5.47 -11.14 15.37
N VAL A 88 4.56 -11.72 16.12
CA VAL A 88 3.12 -11.79 15.80
C VAL A 88 2.49 -10.39 15.75
N ARG A 89 2.86 -9.50 16.67
CA ARG A 89 2.36 -8.11 16.66
C ARG A 89 2.80 -7.36 15.40
N ALA A 90 4.06 -7.54 14.97
CA ALA A 90 4.56 -6.91 13.75
C ALA A 90 3.78 -7.38 12.52
N PHE A 91 3.55 -8.69 12.38
CA PHE A 91 2.74 -9.26 11.32
C PHE A 91 1.31 -8.70 11.33
N LEU A 92 0.64 -8.73 12.48
CA LEU A 92 -0.74 -8.23 12.61
C LEU A 92 -0.84 -6.74 12.31
N GLN A 93 0.12 -5.93 12.74
CA GLN A 93 0.15 -4.50 12.40
C GLN A 93 0.27 -4.28 10.90
N GLY A 94 1.14 -5.01 10.20
CA GLY A 94 1.23 -4.97 8.74
C GLY A 94 -0.09 -5.35 8.07
N ALA A 95 -0.71 -6.44 8.52
CA ALA A 95 -1.99 -6.90 8.03
C ALA A 95 -3.10 -5.87 8.25
N MET A 96 -3.21 -5.30 9.44
CA MET A 96 -4.24 -4.30 9.77
C MET A 96 -4.08 -3.02 8.95
N VAL A 97 -2.86 -2.52 8.80
CA VAL A 97 -2.60 -1.30 8.00
C VAL A 97 -3.11 -1.47 6.57
N GLN A 98 -2.94 -2.63 5.98
CA GLN A 98 -3.39 -2.87 4.61
C GLN A 98 -4.89 -3.17 4.52
N SER A 99 -5.43 -3.96 5.45
CA SER A 99 -6.87 -4.27 5.50
C SER A 99 -7.74 -3.06 5.77
N LEU A 100 -7.26 -2.12 6.59
CA LEU A 100 -7.98 -0.89 6.92
C LEU A 100 -7.73 0.25 5.92
N ASN A 101 -6.87 0.03 4.93
CA ASN A 101 -6.55 1.03 3.93
C ASN A 101 -7.59 1.03 2.79
N PRO A 102 -8.48 2.03 2.70
CA PRO A 102 -9.50 2.07 1.66
C PRO A 102 -8.91 2.10 0.25
N LYS A 103 -7.69 2.65 0.07
CA LYS A 103 -6.98 2.60 -1.20
C LYS A 103 -6.69 1.17 -1.64
N ALA A 104 -6.32 0.28 -0.71
CA ALA A 104 -6.05 -1.12 -1.03
C ALA A 104 -7.27 -1.82 -1.64
N TRP A 105 -8.46 -1.58 -1.08
CA TRP A 105 -9.73 -2.12 -1.57
C TRP A 105 -10.09 -1.57 -2.94
N LEU A 106 -9.96 -0.26 -3.16
CA LEU A 106 -10.26 0.38 -4.44
C LEU A 106 -9.30 -0.07 -5.54
N VAL A 107 -8.00 -0.17 -5.25
CA VAL A 107 -7.01 -0.67 -6.21
C VAL A 107 -7.23 -2.14 -6.52
N ALA A 108 -7.59 -2.97 -5.51
CA ALA A 108 -7.93 -4.36 -5.72
C ALA A 108 -9.16 -4.52 -6.62
N LEU A 109 -10.23 -3.76 -6.37
CA LEU A 109 -11.44 -3.79 -7.18
C LEU A 109 -11.16 -3.37 -8.63
N SER A 110 -10.43 -2.26 -8.83
CA SER A 110 -10.03 -1.79 -10.16
C SER A 110 -9.14 -2.80 -10.88
N GLY A 111 -8.18 -3.40 -10.17
CA GLY A 111 -7.31 -4.43 -10.72
C GLY A 111 -8.06 -5.69 -11.13
N VAL A 112 -9.03 -6.13 -10.34
CA VAL A 112 -9.91 -7.25 -10.71
C VAL A 112 -10.69 -6.92 -11.99
N GLY A 113 -11.28 -5.74 -12.07
CA GLY A 113 -12.01 -5.31 -13.28
C GLY A 113 -11.14 -5.24 -14.53
N MET A 114 -9.90 -4.75 -14.37
CA MET A 114 -9.00 -4.50 -15.49
C MET A 114 -8.23 -5.75 -15.96
N PHE A 115 -7.86 -6.65 -15.04
CA PHE A 115 -6.98 -7.77 -15.36
C PHE A 115 -7.63 -9.14 -15.21
N VAL A 116 -8.55 -9.34 -14.25
CA VAL A 116 -9.15 -10.65 -13.98
C VAL A 116 -10.35 -10.90 -14.87
N LEU A 117 -11.28 -9.95 -14.95
CA LEU A 117 -12.51 -10.13 -15.73
C LEU A 117 -12.27 -10.35 -17.23
N PRO A 118 -11.35 -9.64 -17.93
CA PRO A 118 -11.04 -9.92 -19.32
C PRO A 118 -10.51 -11.34 -19.53
N LEU A 119 -9.67 -11.86 -18.62
CA LEU A 119 -9.18 -13.24 -18.71
C LEU A 119 -10.31 -14.26 -18.63
N THR A 120 -11.32 -14.02 -17.80
CA THR A 120 -12.48 -14.92 -17.72
C THR A 120 -13.33 -14.88 -19.00
N ALA A 121 -13.42 -13.73 -19.65
CA ALA A 121 -14.08 -13.60 -20.95
C ALA A 121 -13.37 -14.38 -22.07
N HIS A 122 -12.06 -14.61 -21.94
CA HIS A 122 -11.27 -15.45 -22.85
C HIS A 122 -11.20 -16.93 -22.43
N GLY A 123 -12.05 -17.38 -21.53
CA GLY A 123 -12.20 -18.79 -21.14
C GLY A 123 -11.30 -19.26 -20.00
N VAL A 124 -10.51 -18.36 -19.37
CA VAL A 124 -9.77 -18.68 -18.14
C VAL A 124 -10.74 -18.76 -16.97
N THR A 125 -10.60 -19.77 -16.13
CA THR A 125 -11.46 -19.87 -14.93
C THR A 125 -11.19 -18.71 -13.98
N LEU A 126 -12.23 -18.21 -13.32
CA LEU A 126 -12.11 -17.12 -12.34
C LEU A 126 -11.07 -17.45 -11.27
N GLN A 127 -11.04 -18.69 -10.79
CA GLN A 127 -10.10 -19.11 -9.75
C GLN A 127 -8.66 -19.04 -10.21
N SER A 128 -8.36 -19.47 -11.44
CA SER A 128 -7.02 -19.38 -12.02
C SER A 128 -6.57 -17.94 -12.23
N ALA A 129 -7.46 -17.10 -12.78
CA ALA A 129 -7.18 -15.69 -12.99
C ALA A 129 -6.93 -14.95 -11.67
N LEU A 130 -7.75 -15.23 -10.65
CA LEU A 130 -7.56 -14.67 -9.30
C LEU A 130 -6.29 -15.16 -8.63
N ALA A 131 -5.98 -16.45 -8.71
CA ALA A 131 -4.74 -17.00 -8.13
C ALA A 131 -3.51 -16.31 -8.73
N TRP A 132 -3.47 -16.15 -10.04
CA TRP A 132 -2.42 -15.39 -10.73
C TRP A 132 -2.34 -13.94 -10.25
N PHE A 133 -3.47 -13.24 -10.24
CA PHE A 133 -3.50 -11.83 -9.85
C PHE A 133 -3.16 -11.65 -8.38
N CYS A 134 -3.59 -12.53 -7.48
CA CYS A 134 -3.18 -12.54 -6.07
C CYS A 134 -1.67 -12.78 -5.92
N GLY A 135 -1.10 -13.72 -6.66
CA GLY A 135 0.34 -13.99 -6.64
C GLY A 135 1.17 -12.78 -7.07
N VAL A 136 0.81 -12.17 -8.20
CA VAL A 136 1.45 -10.94 -8.69
C VAL A 136 1.28 -9.80 -7.68
N SER A 137 0.09 -9.61 -7.13
CA SER A 137 -0.22 -8.58 -6.14
C SER A 137 0.57 -8.76 -4.84
N LEU A 138 0.72 -10.01 -4.38
CA LEU A 138 1.53 -10.34 -3.22
C LEU A 138 2.99 -9.98 -3.44
N VAL A 139 3.57 -10.39 -4.57
CA VAL A 139 4.96 -10.08 -4.92
C VAL A 139 5.16 -8.57 -5.07
N ALA A 140 4.26 -7.89 -5.78
CA ALA A 140 4.34 -6.43 -5.97
C ALA A 140 4.24 -5.67 -4.63
N CYS A 141 3.33 -6.08 -3.74
CA CYS A 141 3.20 -5.49 -2.42
C CYS A 141 4.44 -5.77 -1.56
N PHE A 142 4.92 -7.02 -1.55
CA PHE A 142 6.10 -7.41 -0.79
C PHE A 142 7.36 -6.64 -1.23
N THR A 143 7.59 -6.55 -2.54
CA THR A 143 8.73 -5.80 -3.09
C THR A 143 8.59 -4.31 -2.83
N GLY A 144 7.41 -3.73 -3.05
CA GLY A 144 7.16 -2.31 -2.82
C GLY A 144 7.34 -1.92 -1.35
N VAL A 145 6.66 -2.58 -0.42
CA VAL A 145 6.78 -2.29 1.01
C VAL A 145 8.18 -2.65 1.53
N GLY A 146 8.77 -3.74 1.02
CA GLY A 146 10.14 -4.16 1.34
C GLY A 146 11.18 -3.12 0.92
N CYS A 147 11.09 -2.58 -0.29
CA CYS A 147 11.95 -1.49 -0.77
C CYS A 147 11.85 -0.26 0.14
N TRP A 148 10.64 0.14 0.52
CA TRP A 148 10.45 1.27 1.45
C TRP A 148 11.06 0.97 2.83
N THR A 149 10.96 -0.25 3.31
CA THR A 149 11.56 -0.69 4.58
C THR A 149 13.09 -0.63 4.54
N LEU A 150 13.70 -1.02 3.42
CA LEU A 150 15.14 -0.97 3.23
C LEU A 150 15.64 0.46 3.01
N LEU A 151 14.94 1.23 2.17
CA LEU A 151 15.30 2.60 1.84
C LEU A 151 14.95 3.59 2.95
N GLY A 152 14.07 3.21 3.88
CA GLY A 152 13.56 4.11 4.92
C GLY A 152 14.65 4.81 5.72
N LYS A 153 15.71 4.09 6.10
CA LYS A 153 16.84 4.67 6.83
C LYS A 153 17.69 5.63 5.98
N ALA A 154 17.87 5.31 4.70
CA ALA A 154 18.59 6.19 3.77
C ALA A 154 17.75 7.42 3.47
N LEU A 155 16.46 7.22 3.24
CA LEU A 155 15.49 8.28 2.98
C LEU A 155 15.34 9.21 4.20
N ALA A 156 15.25 8.66 5.42
CA ALA A 156 15.20 9.46 6.64
C ALA A 156 16.45 10.36 6.79
N ARG A 157 17.65 9.84 6.49
CA ARG A 157 18.88 10.64 6.47
C ARG A 157 18.85 11.71 5.37
N TRP A 158 18.34 11.38 4.20
CA TRP A 158 18.25 12.35 3.09
C TRP A 158 17.21 13.46 3.36
N LEU A 159 16.13 13.12 4.06
CA LEU A 159 15.02 14.02 4.40
C LEU A 159 15.27 14.91 5.61
N GLN A 160 16.49 14.99 6.14
CA GLN A 160 16.83 15.81 7.32
C GLN A 160 16.67 17.32 7.09
N THR A 161 16.64 17.79 5.85
CA THR A 161 16.47 19.20 5.56
C THR A 161 15.04 19.54 5.15
N PRO A 162 14.45 20.66 5.64
CA PRO A 162 13.08 21.07 5.30
C PRO A 162 12.84 21.22 3.79
N ARG A 163 13.87 21.64 3.03
CA ARG A 163 13.78 21.75 1.56
C ARG A 163 13.59 20.40 0.89
N ARG A 164 14.32 19.37 1.32
CA ARG A 164 14.24 18.01 0.77
C ARG A 164 12.90 17.33 1.13
N GLN A 165 12.40 17.57 2.35
CA GLN A 165 11.08 17.08 2.76
C GLN A 165 9.98 17.69 1.88
N ARG A 166 9.99 19.01 1.66
CA ARG A 166 9.03 19.68 0.76
C ARG A 166 9.10 19.16 -0.68
N LEU A 167 10.33 19.00 -1.20
CA LEU A 167 10.53 18.46 -2.55
C LEU A 167 9.95 17.03 -2.64
N PHE A 168 10.28 16.17 -1.69
CA PHE A 168 9.80 14.80 -1.64
C PHE A 168 8.26 14.73 -1.57
N ASN A 169 7.64 15.52 -0.68
CA ASN A 169 6.20 15.57 -0.55
C ASN A 169 5.52 16.06 -1.85
N ARG A 170 6.10 17.06 -2.51
CA ARG A 170 5.60 17.56 -3.81
C ARG A 170 5.72 16.53 -4.92
N VAL A 171 6.85 15.83 -5.00
CA VAL A 171 7.04 14.74 -5.98
C VAL A 171 6.05 13.61 -5.74
N LEU A 172 5.90 13.16 -4.49
CA LEU A 172 4.90 12.14 -4.15
C LEU A 172 3.47 12.59 -4.48
N ALA A 173 3.12 13.82 -4.15
CA ALA A 173 1.81 14.39 -4.47
C ALA A 173 1.57 14.45 -5.98
N ALA A 174 2.58 14.85 -6.76
CA ALA A 174 2.52 14.89 -8.22
C ALA A 174 2.34 13.48 -8.81
N VAL A 175 3.06 12.48 -8.30
CA VAL A 175 2.91 11.07 -8.73
C VAL A 175 1.52 10.54 -8.40
N LEU A 176 1.01 10.84 -7.19
CA LEU A 176 -0.35 10.44 -6.79
C LEU A 176 -1.41 11.12 -7.68
N ALA A 177 -1.25 12.41 -7.96
CA ALA A 177 -2.17 13.13 -8.84
C ALA A 177 -2.11 12.60 -10.27
N ALA A 178 -0.90 12.32 -10.80
CA ALA A 178 -0.73 11.73 -12.12
C ALA A 178 -1.35 10.32 -12.23
N SER A 179 -1.32 9.52 -11.15
CA SER A 179 -1.95 8.19 -11.15
C SER A 179 -3.48 8.23 -11.31
N VAL A 180 -4.10 9.39 -11.06
CA VAL A 180 -5.56 9.58 -11.30
C VAL A 180 -5.88 9.51 -12.78
N LEU A 181 -4.98 9.97 -13.66
CA LEU A 181 -5.18 9.91 -15.10
C LEU A 181 -5.35 8.45 -15.59
N GLY A 182 -4.59 7.52 -15.01
CA GLY A 182 -4.72 6.09 -15.33
C GLY A 182 -5.94 5.40 -14.72
N VAL A 183 -6.67 6.07 -13.82
CA VAL A 183 -7.90 5.51 -13.21
C VAL A 183 -9.15 6.00 -13.93
N VAL A 184 -9.07 7.18 -14.56
CA VAL A 184 -10.23 7.87 -15.19
C VAL A 184 -10.19 7.77 -16.71
N ALA A 185 -9.00 7.46 -17.30
CA ALA A 185 -8.84 7.19 -18.73
C ALA A 185 -9.34 5.79 -19.10
#